data_069f52368fcd9a6c11fd68f00a3856a1
#
_entry.id   069f52368fcd9a6c11fd68f00a3856a1
#
_cell.length_a   1.000
_cell.length_b   1.000
_cell.length_c   1.000
_cell.angle_alpha   90.00
_cell.angle_beta   90.00
_cell.angle_gamma   90.00
#
_symmetry.space_group_name_H-M   'P 1'
#
loop_
_entity.id
_entity.type
_entity.pdbx_description
1 polymer ?
#
loop_
_entity_poly.entity_id
_entity_poly.type
_entity_poly.pdbx_seq_one_letter_code
_entity_poly.pdbx_strand_id
1 'polypeptide(L)'
;VLRKERRGDYLGATIQVIPHITNEIKDRVIAGAQGHDVVIVEVGGTVGDIESLPFLEALRQLAVQVGRENTLFMHLTLVPYIPTAGEVKTKPTQHSVKELLSIGIQPDVLICRSDRMIPPNERAKIALFCNVPERAVISLKDVNSIYQIPALLKSQGLDEFICQRFHLDCPEADLSEWEQVLYQEANPVGDVTIGMVGKYTELPDAYKSVNEALKHAGLKNRLSVHIKYIDSQDVETKGTDVLKGVDGILVPG
;
A
#
# COMPACT_ATOMS: atom_id res chain seq x y z
N VAL A 1 9.49 -12.34 20.49
CA VAL A 1 10.24 -13.60 20.66
C VAL A 1 11.26 -13.43 21.76
N LEU A 2 12.30 -12.55 21.62
CA LEU A 2 13.38 -12.37 22.59
C LEU A 2 12.90 -12.13 24.05
N ARG A 3 11.83 -11.33 24.24
CA ARG A 3 11.25 -11.13 25.57
C ARG A 3 10.62 -12.40 26.14
N LYS A 4 9.96 -13.19 25.33
CA LYS A 4 9.34 -14.46 25.72
C LYS A 4 10.44 -15.49 26.10
N GLU A 5 11.49 -15.56 25.30
CA GLU A 5 12.63 -16.41 25.58
C GLU A 5 13.27 -16.08 26.93
N ARG A 6 13.57 -14.79 27.17
CA ARG A 6 14.16 -14.32 28.44
C ARG A 6 13.29 -14.57 29.65
N ARG A 7 11.98 -14.66 29.49
CA ARG A 7 11.03 -15.02 30.56
C ARG A 7 10.90 -16.53 30.77
N GLY A 8 11.50 -17.35 29.88
CA GLY A 8 11.38 -18.79 29.94
C GLY A 8 10.11 -19.36 29.32
N ASP A 9 9.36 -18.57 28.56
CA ASP A 9 8.08 -18.99 27.95
C ASP A 9 8.24 -20.19 27.01
N TYR A 10 9.45 -20.43 26.50
CA TYR A 10 9.76 -21.54 25.57
C TYR A 10 10.36 -22.76 26.26
N LEU A 11 10.44 -22.78 27.59
CA LEU A 11 10.87 -23.94 28.39
C LEU A 11 12.21 -24.54 27.97
N GLY A 12 13.16 -23.72 27.52
CA GLY A 12 14.49 -24.16 27.06
C GLY A 12 14.53 -24.73 25.64
N ALA A 13 13.45 -24.62 24.87
CA ALA A 13 13.46 -25.03 23.47
C ALA A 13 14.37 -24.15 22.62
N THR A 14 14.98 -24.72 21.58
CA THR A 14 15.75 -23.97 20.59
C THR A 14 14.81 -23.07 19.77
N ILE A 15 15.04 -21.76 19.81
CA ILE A 15 14.24 -20.79 19.09
C ILE A 15 14.68 -20.74 17.62
N GLN A 16 13.71 -20.84 16.73
CA GLN A 16 13.88 -20.83 15.28
C GLN A 16 12.91 -19.86 14.62
N VAL A 17 13.16 -19.47 13.37
CA VAL A 17 12.22 -18.66 12.60
C VAL A 17 10.88 -19.38 12.47
N ILE A 18 10.91 -20.66 12.12
CA ILE A 18 9.75 -21.56 12.10
C ILE A 18 9.93 -22.53 13.27
N PRO A 19 8.98 -22.65 14.22
CA PRO A 19 7.67 -21.96 14.22
C PRO A 19 7.60 -20.66 15.04
N HIS A 20 8.64 -20.26 15.77
CA HIS A 20 8.51 -19.25 16.83
C HIS A 20 8.22 -17.85 16.29
N ILE A 21 8.95 -17.38 15.27
CA ILE A 21 8.72 -16.07 14.66
C ILE A 21 7.44 -16.11 13.83
N THR A 22 7.21 -17.15 13.03
CA THR A 22 6.00 -17.28 12.22
C THR A 22 4.74 -17.34 13.06
N ASN A 23 4.76 -18.02 14.24
CA ASN A 23 3.64 -18.02 15.16
C ASN A 23 3.37 -16.63 15.75
N GLU A 24 4.40 -15.89 16.16
CA GLU A 24 4.21 -14.49 16.63
C GLU A 24 3.57 -13.60 15.57
N ILE A 25 3.95 -13.76 14.31
CA ILE A 25 3.34 -13.01 13.20
C ILE A 25 1.86 -13.39 13.04
N LYS A 26 1.57 -14.70 12.99
CA LYS A 26 0.19 -15.20 12.89
C LYS A 26 -0.69 -14.74 14.05
N ASP A 27 -0.19 -14.84 15.28
CA ASP A 27 -0.90 -14.40 16.48
C ASP A 27 -1.24 -12.90 16.42
N ARG A 28 -0.34 -12.07 15.88
CA ARG A 28 -0.58 -10.63 15.70
C ARG A 28 -1.65 -10.36 14.64
N VAL A 29 -1.64 -11.09 13.53
CA VAL A 29 -2.68 -10.98 12.50
C VAL A 29 -4.04 -11.37 13.07
N ILE A 30 -4.11 -12.51 13.76
CA ILE A 30 -5.36 -13.00 14.38
C ILE A 30 -5.87 -12.02 15.44
N ALA A 31 -4.97 -11.48 16.26
CA ALA A 31 -5.34 -10.49 17.27
C ALA A 31 -5.89 -9.19 16.64
N GLY A 32 -5.29 -8.75 15.53
CA GLY A 32 -5.77 -7.59 14.78
C GLY A 32 -7.10 -7.82 14.05
N ALA A 33 -7.45 -9.09 13.80
CA ALA A 33 -8.71 -9.45 13.14
C ALA A 33 -9.92 -9.52 14.10
N GLN A 34 -9.69 -9.53 15.40
CA GLN A 34 -10.78 -9.67 16.38
C GLN A 34 -11.78 -8.52 16.30
N GLY A 35 -13.05 -8.86 16.12
CA GLY A 35 -14.15 -7.89 16.04
C GLY A 35 -14.29 -7.20 14.68
N HIS A 36 -13.62 -7.71 13.64
CA HIS A 36 -13.71 -7.23 12.27
C HIS A 36 -14.12 -8.34 11.31
N ASP A 37 -14.98 -8.01 10.34
CA ASP A 37 -15.42 -8.96 9.31
C ASP A 37 -14.32 -9.22 8.28
N VAL A 38 -13.50 -8.22 8.00
CA VAL A 38 -12.37 -8.28 7.05
C VAL A 38 -11.14 -7.60 7.67
N VAL A 39 -9.99 -8.21 7.50
CA VAL A 39 -8.69 -7.61 7.84
C VAL A 39 -7.76 -7.61 6.63
N ILE A 40 -7.10 -6.49 6.42
CA ILE A 40 -6.09 -6.33 5.38
C ILE A 40 -4.71 -6.39 6.03
N VAL A 41 -3.89 -7.32 5.57
CA VAL A 41 -2.50 -7.49 6.02
C VAL A 41 -1.58 -7.10 4.87
N GLU A 42 -0.79 -6.06 5.09
CA GLU A 42 0.20 -5.60 4.11
C GLU A 42 1.58 -6.15 4.48
N VAL A 43 2.29 -6.68 3.49
CA VAL A 43 3.68 -7.10 3.61
C VAL A 43 4.53 -6.27 2.66
N GLY A 44 5.35 -5.40 3.22
CA GLY A 44 6.26 -4.54 2.46
C GLY A 44 7.46 -5.30 1.88
N GLY A 45 8.13 -4.65 0.95
CA GLY A 45 9.30 -5.19 0.26
C GLY A 45 8.95 -6.00 -1.00
N THR A 46 9.98 -6.37 -1.72
CA THR A 46 9.86 -7.19 -2.94
C THR A 46 9.76 -8.67 -2.55
N VAL A 47 8.87 -9.41 -3.22
CA VAL A 47 8.81 -10.87 -3.04
C VAL A 47 10.15 -11.50 -3.43
N GLY A 48 10.72 -12.29 -2.52
CA GLY A 48 12.05 -12.84 -2.66
C GLY A 48 13.11 -12.14 -1.81
N ASP A 49 12.82 -10.94 -1.28
CA ASP A 49 13.71 -10.29 -0.33
C ASP A 49 13.75 -11.05 0.99
N ILE A 50 14.94 -11.12 1.57
CA ILE A 50 15.22 -11.95 2.76
C ILE A 50 14.40 -11.49 3.97
N GLU A 51 14.12 -10.19 4.07
CA GLU A 51 13.38 -9.58 5.17
C GLU A 51 11.89 -9.95 5.15
N SER A 52 11.32 -10.21 3.98
CA SER A 52 9.89 -10.53 3.83
C SER A 52 9.58 -12.02 4.03
N LEU A 53 10.56 -12.91 3.87
CA LEU A 53 10.36 -14.36 3.91
C LEU A 53 9.64 -14.88 5.16
N PRO A 54 9.97 -14.46 6.40
CA PRO A 54 9.26 -14.94 7.58
C PRO A 54 7.79 -14.53 7.61
N PHE A 55 7.46 -13.36 7.05
CA PHE A 55 6.07 -12.88 6.94
C PHE A 55 5.29 -13.67 5.90
N LEU A 56 5.86 -13.88 4.73
CA LEU A 56 5.23 -14.68 3.67
C LEU A 56 5.00 -16.12 4.12
N GLU A 57 5.99 -16.73 4.80
CA GLU A 57 5.84 -18.08 5.37
C GLU A 57 4.74 -18.12 6.45
N ALA A 58 4.67 -17.10 7.33
CA ALA A 58 3.62 -17.02 8.33
C ALA A 58 2.22 -16.89 7.69
N LEU A 59 2.07 -16.08 6.64
CA LEU A 59 0.80 -15.91 5.93
C LEU A 59 0.41 -17.17 5.16
N ARG A 60 1.38 -17.87 4.54
CA ARG A 60 1.14 -19.16 3.92
C ARG A 60 0.58 -20.18 4.92
N GLN A 61 1.20 -20.26 6.11
CA GLN A 61 0.72 -21.14 7.19
C GLN A 61 -0.65 -20.70 7.71
N LEU A 62 -0.85 -19.39 7.88
CA LEU A 62 -2.13 -18.85 8.34
C LEU A 62 -3.28 -19.20 7.40
N ALA A 63 -3.06 -19.08 6.08
CA ALA A 63 -4.07 -19.44 5.09
C ALA A 63 -4.51 -20.91 5.18
N VAL A 64 -3.59 -21.81 5.54
CA VAL A 64 -3.96 -23.22 5.81
C VAL A 64 -4.72 -23.36 7.12
N GLN A 65 -4.33 -22.59 8.14
CA GLN A 65 -4.93 -22.65 9.47
C GLN A 65 -6.37 -22.14 9.52
N VAL A 66 -6.66 -21.03 8.81
CA VAL A 66 -8.00 -20.40 8.80
C VAL A 66 -8.89 -20.87 7.65
N GLY A 67 -8.32 -21.61 6.69
CA GLY A 67 -8.99 -22.06 5.47
C GLY A 67 -8.78 -21.11 4.29
N ARG A 68 -8.60 -21.69 3.10
CA ARG A 68 -8.38 -20.93 1.86
C ARG A 68 -9.59 -20.09 1.46
N GLU A 69 -10.78 -20.49 1.88
CA GLU A 69 -12.04 -19.74 1.68
C GLU A 69 -12.06 -18.43 2.46
N ASN A 70 -11.32 -18.35 3.56
CA ASN A 70 -11.22 -17.17 4.43
C ASN A 70 -9.99 -16.30 4.12
N THR A 71 -9.28 -16.59 3.04
CA THR A 71 -8.07 -15.83 2.64
C THR A 71 -8.10 -15.45 1.18
N LEU A 72 -7.54 -14.27 0.89
CA LEU A 72 -7.32 -13.79 -0.46
C LEU A 72 -5.93 -13.16 -0.56
N PHE A 73 -5.12 -13.64 -1.47
CA PHE A 73 -3.80 -13.10 -1.74
C PHE A 73 -3.85 -12.14 -2.93
N MET A 74 -3.56 -10.88 -2.64
CA MET A 74 -3.46 -9.81 -3.63
C MET A 74 -1.98 -9.48 -3.84
N HIS A 75 -1.48 -9.66 -5.05
CA HIS A 75 -0.08 -9.39 -5.35
C HIS A 75 0.06 -8.15 -6.20
N LEU A 76 0.80 -7.16 -5.69
CA LEU A 76 1.09 -5.91 -6.39
C LEU A 76 2.37 -6.09 -7.21
N THR A 77 2.30 -5.82 -8.52
CA THR A 77 3.42 -5.98 -9.46
C THR A 77 3.61 -4.75 -10.33
N LEU A 78 4.77 -4.65 -10.97
CA LEU A 78 5.07 -3.61 -11.95
C LEU A 78 5.02 -4.20 -13.36
N VAL A 79 4.29 -3.51 -14.25
CA VAL A 79 4.25 -3.78 -15.70
C VAL A 79 4.83 -2.57 -16.42
N PRO A 80 6.16 -2.54 -16.65
CA PRO A 80 6.80 -1.39 -17.24
C PRO A 80 6.50 -1.27 -18.73
N TYR A 81 6.33 -0.04 -19.20
CA TYR A 81 6.33 0.27 -20.63
C TYR A 81 7.75 0.58 -21.10
N ILE A 82 8.11 0.02 -22.24
CA ILE A 82 9.41 0.26 -22.88
C ILE A 82 9.22 1.12 -24.12
N PRO A 83 9.55 2.43 -24.08
CA PRO A 83 9.29 3.36 -25.17
C PRO A 83 9.91 2.91 -26.50
N THR A 84 11.13 2.39 -26.48
CA THR A 84 11.83 1.90 -27.67
C THR A 84 11.20 0.68 -28.31
N ALA A 85 10.46 -0.13 -27.54
CA ALA A 85 9.74 -1.30 -28.03
C ALA A 85 8.26 -1.01 -28.34
N GLY A 86 7.73 0.13 -27.86
CA GLY A 86 6.34 0.52 -28.03
C GLY A 86 5.33 -0.37 -27.29
N GLU A 87 5.76 -1.13 -26.28
CA GLU A 87 4.92 -2.11 -25.61
C GLU A 87 5.18 -2.20 -24.08
N VAL A 88 4.20 -2.67 -23.35
CA VAL A 88 4.35 -3.04 -21.93
C VAL A 88 5.01 -4.42 -21.83
N LYS A 89 5.82 -4.62 -20.81
CA LYS A 89 6.51 -5.90 -20.55
C LYS A 89 5.86 -6.65 -19.39
N THR A 90 5.35 -7.83 -19.68
CA THR A 90 4.67 -8.69 -18.69
C THR A 90 5.62 -9.62 -17.93
N LYS A 91 6.85 -9.79 -18.41
CA LYS A 91 7.85 -10.71 -17.78
C LYS A 91 8.18 -10.38 -16.33
N PRO A 92 8.37 -9.11 -15.91
CA PRO A 92 8.62 -8.80 -14.49
C PRO A 92 7.52 -9.32 -13.57
N THR A 93 6.25 -9.11 -13.94
CA THR A 93 5.10 -9.65 -13.21
C THR A 93 5.11 -11.18 -13.16
N GLN A 94 5.36 -11.86 -14.30
CA GLN A 94 5.43 -13.32 -14.33
C GLN A 94 6.54 -13.87 -13.43
N HIS A 95 7.71 -13.22 -13.38
CA HIS A 95 8.81 -13.62 -12.49
C HIS A 95 8.44 -13.38 -11.02
N SER A 96 7.87 -12.24 -10.67
CA SER A 96 7.45 -11.93 -9.31
C SER A 96 6.40 -12.93 -8.80
N VAL A 97 5.43 -13.30 -9.63
CA VAL A 97 4.45 -14.36 -9.29
C VAL A 97 5.12 -15.72 -9.14
N LYS A 98 6.10 -16.05 -10.00
CA LYS A 98 6.85 -17.30 -9.87
C LYS A 98 7.60 -17.40 -8.55
N GLU A 99 8.21 -16.32 -8.09
CA GLU A 99 8.84 -16.26 -6.76
C GLU A 99 7.82 -16.49 -5.64
N LEU A 100 6.63 -15.85 -5.71
CA LEU A 100 5.57 -16.05 -4.73
C LEU A 100 5.08 -17.51 -4.72
N LEU A 101 4.92 -18.11 -5.89
CA LEU A 101 4.58 -19.54 -6.03
C LEU A 101 5.65 -20.46 -5.43
N SER A 102 6.93 -20.11 -5.52
CA SER A 102 8.02 -20.92 -4.93
C SER A 102 7.95 -20.96 -3.40
N ILE A 103 7.34 -19.94 -2.79
CA ILE A 103 7.05 -19.89 -1.34
C ILE A 103 5.79 -20.71 -0.99
N GLY A 104 5.00 -21.11 -1.99
CA GLY A 104 3.75 -21.85 -1.81
C GLY A 104 2.51 -20.95 -1.70
N ILE A 105 2.58 -19.72 -2.19
CA ILE A 105 1.44 -18.80 -2.23
C ILE A 105 1.02 -18.59 -3.69
N GLN A 106 -0.20 -19.01 -4.04
CA GLN A 106 -0.85 -18.67 -5.29
C GLN A 106 -1.64 -17.37 -5.09
N PRO A 107 -1.34 -16.29 -5.83
CA PRO A 107 -2.16 -15.08 -5.77
C PRO A 107 -3.56 -15.34 -6.34
N ASP A 108 -4.56 -14.75 -5.72
CA ASP A 108 -5.94 -14.74 -6.21
C ASP A 108 -6.19 -13.53 -7.12
N VAL A 109 -5.52 -12.42 -6.85
CA VAL A 109 -5.61 -11.14 -7.59
C VAL A 109 -4.22 -10.61 -7.88
N LEU A 110 -4.04 -10.05 -9.08
CA LEU A 110 -2.85 -9.29 -9.47
C LEU A 110 -3.23 -7.83 -9.67
N ILE A 111 -2.60 -6.94 -8.90
CA ILE A 111 -2.68 -5.50 -9.11
C ILE A 111 -1.44 -5.08 -9.90
N CYS A 112 -1.64 -4.82 -11.17
CA CYS A 112 -0.56 -4.55 -12.11
C CYS A 112 -0.38 -3.04 -12.30
N ARG A 113 0.58 -2.45 -11.59
CA ARG A 113 0.91 -1.03 -11.71
C ARG A 113 1.66 -0.76 -13.02
N SER A 114 1.28 0.30 -13.71
CA SER A 114 1.91 0.76 -14.95
C SER A 114 1.71 2.27 -15.11
N ASP A 115 2.51 2.92 -15.94
CA ASP A 115 2.31 4.32 -16.34
C ASP A 115 1.07 4.53 -17.23
N ARG A 116 0.47 3.45 -17.72
CA ARG A 116 -0.70 3.42 -18.60
C ARG A 116 -1.61 2.23 -18.35
N MET A 117 -2.81 2.25 -18.93
CA MET A 117 -3.67 1.07 -18.91
C MET A 117 -3.02 -0.08 -19.69
N ILE A 118 -3.07 -1.28 -19.09
CA ILE A 118 -2.53 -2.48 -19.72
C ILE A 118 -3.52 -2.97 -20.78
N PRO A 119 -3.06 -3.18 -22.03
CA PRO A 119 -3.94 -3.66 -23.10
C PRO A 119 -4.57 -5.03 -22.78
N PRO A 120 -5.79 -5.33 -23.30
CA PRO A 120 -6.48 -6.59 -23.02
C PRO A 120 -5.65 -7.84 -23.34
N ASN A 121 -4.94 -7.86 -24.45
CA ASN A 121 -4.08 -8.98 -24.84
C ASN A 121 -2.96 -9.25 -23.81
N GLU A 122 -2.37 -8.19 -23.25
CA GLU A 122 -1.32 -8.33 -22.24
C GLU A 122 -1.91 -8.73 -20.88
N ARG A 123 -3.14 -8.29 -20.56
CA ARG A 123 -3.88 -8.77 -19.38
C ARG A 123 -4.17 -10.26 -19.47
N ALA A 124 -4.71 -10.72 -20.61
CA ALA A 124 -4.96 -12.15 -20.86
C ALA A 124 -3.67 -12.98 -20.76
N LYS A 125 -2.56 -12.46 -21.28
CA LYS A 125 -1.24 -13.09 -21.17
C LYS A 125 -0.76 -13.19 -19.72
N ILE A 126 -0.89 -12.12 -18.94
CA ILE A 126 -0.56 -12.14 -17.50
C ILE A 126 -1.42 -13.19 -16.80
N ALA A 127 -2.73 -13.18 -17.03
CA ALA A 127 -3.66 -14.14 -16.44
C ALA A 127 -3.24 -15.59 -16.70
N LEU A 128 -2.95 -15.91 -17.95
CA LEU A 128 -2.52 -17.25 -18.37
C LEU A 128 -1.22 -17.68 -17.68
N PHE A 129 -0.18 -16.84 -17.70
CA PHE A 129 1.14 -17.21 -17.17
C PHE A 129 1.20 -17.18 -15.64
N CYS A 130 0.31 -16.46 -14.98
CA CYS A 130 0.25 -16.33 -13.53
C CYS A 130 -0.84 -17.19 -12.88
N ASN A 131 -1.58 -17.96 -13.69
CA ASN A 131 -2.65 -18.86 -13.24
C ASN A 131 -3.71 -18.13 -12.38
N VAL A 132 -4.18 -16.99 -12.87
CA VAL A 132 -5.28 -16.22 -12.29
C VAL A 132 -6.36 -15.96 -13.35
N PRO A 133 -7.64 -15.79 -12.96
CA PRO A 133 -8.68 -15.39 -13.91
C PRO A 133 -8.37 -14.01 -14.50
N GLU A 134 -8.69 -13.78 -15.77
CA GLU A 134 -8.43 -12.48 -16.42
C GLU A 134 -9.10 -11.31 -15.67
N ARG A 135 -10.31 -11.52 -15.11
CA ARG A 135 -11.02 -10.53 -14.31
C ARG A 135 -10.30 -10.17 -13.00
N ALA A 136 -9.34 -10.99 -12.55
CA ALA A 136 -8.53 -10.75 -11.35
C ALA A 136 -7.17 -10.10 -11.68
N VAL A 137 -6.91 -9.78 -12.96
CA VAL A 137 -5.75 -8.97 -13.37
C VAL A 137 -6.21 -7.53 -13.50
N ILE A 138 -5.93 -6.74 -12.48
CA ILE A 138 -6.34 -5.35 -12.37
C ILE A 138 -5.23 -4.44 -12.91
N SER A 139 -5.57 -3.59 -13.85
CA SER A 139 -4.64 -2.59 -14.39
C SER A 139 -4.67 -1.34 -13.53
N LEU A 140 -3.62 -1.09 -12.77
CA LEU A 140 -3.49 0.09 -11.94
C LEU A 140 -2.57 1.11 -12.63
N LYS A 141 -3.20 2.01 -13.38
CA LYS A 141 -2.49 3.12 -14.02
C LYS A 141 -2.03 4.13 -12.97
N ASP A 142 -0.82 4.67 -13.14
CA ASP A 142 -0.34 5.81 -12.35
C ASP A 142 -1.31 6.99 -12.47
N VAL A 143 -1.64 7.58 -11.35
CA VAL A 143 -2.62 8.67 -11.21
C VAL A 143 -2.00 9.88 -10.53
N ASN A 144 -2.55 11.06 -10.78
CA ASN A 144 -2.06 12.29 -10.17
C ASN A 144 -2.44 12.40 -8.68
N SER A 145 -3.53 11.73 -8.28
CA SER A 145 -4.00 11.68 -6.91
C SER A 145 -4.34 10.24 -6.53
N ILE A 146 -3.82 9.78 -5.37
CA ILE A 146 -4.13 8.44 -4.84
C ILE A 146 -5.62 8.25 -4.56
N TYR A 147 -6.37 9.34 -4.38
CA TYR A 147 -7.82 9.29 -4.15
C TYR A 147 -8.62 8.87 -5.38
N GLN A 148 -7.99 8.84 -6.59
CA GLN A 148 -8.61 8.28 -7.81
C GLN A 148 -8.59 6.74 -7.83
N ILE A 149 -7.73 6.11 -7.02
CA ILE A 149 -7.52 4.66 -7.04
C ILE A 149 -8.79 3.88 -6.71
N PRO A 150 -9.60 4.22 -5.68
CA PRO A 150 -10.81 3.48 -5.37
C PRO A 150 -11.79 3.38 -6.55
N ALA A 151 -12.03 4.48 -7.26
CA ALA A 151 -12.89 4.50 -8.45
C ALA A 151 -12.30 3.65 -9.58
N LEU A 152 -10.97 3.71 -9.78
CA LEU A 152 -10.28 2.91 -10.79
C LEU A 152 -10.37 1.41 -10.50
N LEU A 153 -10.26 0.99 -9.24
CA LEU A 153 -10.40 -0.41 -8.82
C LEU A 153 -11.85 -0.88 -8.95
N LYS A 154 -12.82 -0.08 -8.50
CA LYS A 154 -14.26 -0.37 -8.66
C LYS A 154 -14.64 -0.51 -10.13
N SER A 155 -14.16 0.37 -11.01
CA SER A 155 -14.48 0.32 -12.46
C SER A 155 -14.01 -0.98 -13.14
N GLN A 156 -13.13 -1.74 -12.51
CA GLN A 156 -12.63 -3.04 -12.99
C GLN A 156 -13.24 -4.22 -12.21
N GLY A 157 -14.19 -3.97 -11.28
CA GLY A 157 -14.91 -4.99 -10.54
C GLY A 157 -14.09 -5.70 -9.45
N LEU A 158 -13.06 -5.03 -8.90
CA LEU A 158 -12.24 -5.65 -7.85
C LEU A 158 -13.04 -5.86 -6.56
N ASP A 159 -13.86 -4.90 -6.16
CA ASP A 159 -14.75 -4.96 -5.01
C ASP A 159 -15.74 -6.12 -5.11
N GLU A 160 -16.41 -6.24 -6.26
CA GLU A 160 -17.31 -7.37 -6.54
C GLU A 160 -16.57 -8.72 -6.50
N PHE A 161 -15.36 -8.77 -7.08
CA PHE A 161 -14.54 -10.00 -7.04
C PHE A 161 -14.22 -10.42 -5.61
N ILE A 162 -13.86 -9.48 -4.74
CA ILE A 162 -13.54 -9.74 -3.33
C ILE A 162 -14.79 -10.21 -2.59
N CYS A 163 -15.94 -9.52 -2.75
CA CYS A 163 -17.20 -9.90 -2.13
C CYS A 163 -17.63 -11.31 -2.55
N GLN A 164 -17.56 -11.64 -3.84
CA GLN A 164 -17.84 -12.98 -4.35
C GLN A 164 -16.90 -14.04 -3.77
N ARG A 165 -15.60 -13.71 -3.66
CA ARG A 165 -14.58 -14.65 -3.17
C ARG A 165 -14.78 -15.00 -1.68
N PHE A 166 -15.24 -14.05 -0.87
CA PHE A 166 -15.52 -14.23 0.54
C PHE A 166 -17.00 -14.53 0.83
N HIS A 167 -17.85 -14.68 -0.20
CA HIS A 167 -19.29 -14.91 -0.05
C HIS A 167 -19.98 -13.83 0.82
N LEU A 168 -19.51 -12.59 0.68
CA LEU A 168 -20.10 -11.43 1.35
C LEU A 168 -21.29 -10.90 0.54
N ASP A 169 -22.42 -10.74 1.20
CA ASP A 169 -23.58 -10.06 0.63
C ASP A 169 -23.48 -8.56 0.95
N CYS A 170 -22.85 -7.81 0.06
CA CYS A 170 -22.62 -6.39 0.21
C CYS A 170 -23.37 -5.62 -0.87
N PRO A 171 -23.92 -4.44 -0.51
CA PRO A 171 -24.45 -3.53 -1.52
C PRO A 171 -23.33 -3.03 -2.44
N GLU A 172 -23.72 -2.47 -3.58
CA GLU A 172 -22.76 -1.80 -4.45
C GLU A 172 -22.01 -0.70 -3.69
N ALA A 173 -20.69 -0.60 -3.92
CA ALA A 173 -19.87 0.38 -3.23
C ALA A 173 -20.28 1.82 -3.60
N ASP A 174 -20.57 2.65 -2.60
CA ASP A 174 -20.81 4.07 -2.76
C ASP A 174 -19.48 4.83 -2.61
N LEU A 175 -19.03 5.49 -3.67
CA LEU A 175 -17.81 6.29 -3.70
C LEU A 175 -18.06 7.79 -3.71
N SER A 176 -19.27 8.23 -3.39
CA SER A 176 -19.64 9.67 -3.43
C SER A 176 -18.76 10.56 -2.55
N GLU A 177 -18.34 10.08 -1.37
CA GLU A 177 -17.41 10.81 -0.51
C GLU A 177 -16.00 10.92 -1.15
N TRP A 178 -15.53 9.89 -1.85
CA TRP A 178 -14.26 9.92 -2.59
C TRP A 178 -14.34 10.88 -3.79
N GLU A 179 -15.45 10.90 -4.51
CA GLU A 179 -15.69 11.84 -5.61
C GLU A 179 -15.68 13.28 -5.10
N GLN A 180 -16.26 13.53 -3.92
CA GLN A 180 -16.21 14.84 -3.28
C GLN A 180 -14.78 15.26 -2.91
N VAL A 181 -13.95 14.35 -2.41
CA VAL A 181 -12.51 14.61 -2.13
C VAL A 181 -11.79 15.00 -3.42
N LEU A 182 -12.01 14.29 -4.51
CA LEU A 182 -11.41 14.58 -5.82
C LEU A 182 -11.89 15.94 -6.37
N TYR A 183 -13.18 16.25 -6.20
CA TYR A 183 -13.71 17.54 -6.59
C TYR A 183 -13.06 18.70 -5.82
N GLN A 184 -12.90 18.54 -4.50
CA GLN A 184 -12.25 19.55 -3.66
C GLN A 184 -10.76 19.72 -4.01
N GLU A 185 -10.04 18.63 -4.29
CA GLU A 185 -8.66 18.67 -4.74
C GLU A 185 -8.48 19.39 -6.08
N ALA A 186 -9.41 19.17 -7.01
CA ALA A 186 -9.37 19.79 -8.34
C ALA A 186 -9.86 21.24 -8.36
N ASN A 187 -10.63 21.69 -7.35
CA ASN A 187 -11.29 22.99 -7.32
C ASN A 187 -11.02 23.74 -6.01
N PRO A 188 -9.75 24.04 -5.67
CA PRO A 188 -9.42 24.86 -4.52
C PRO A 188 -9.95 26.31 -4.73
N VAL A 189 -10.32 26.97 -3.65
CA VAL A 189 -10.79 28.38 -3.68
C VAL A 189 -9.66 29.36 -3.31
N GLY A 190 -8.49 28.86 -2.95
CA GLY A 190 -7.31 29.64 -2.61
C GLY A 190 -6.14 28.75 -2.27
N ASP A 191 -5.01 29.38 -1.97
CA ASP A 191 -3.76 28.73 -1.63
C ASP A 191 -3.34 29.09 -0.22
N VAL A 192 -2.59 28.19 0.43
CA VAL A 192 -1.94 28.44 1.73
C VAL A 192 -0.55 27.83 1.69
N THR A 193 0.45 28.58 2.16
CA THR A 193 1.83 28.10 2.29
C THR A 193 2.16 27.85 3.74
N ILE A 194 2.54 26.61 4.07
CA ILE A 194 2.96 26.21 5.41
C ILE A 194 4.48 26.00 5.43
N GLY A 195 5.17 26.77 6.27
CA GLY A 195 6.59 26.57 6.56
C GLY A 195 6.76 25.40 7.53
N MET A 196 7.29 24.28 7.06
CA MET A 196 7.63 23.14 7.90
C MET A 196 9.07 23.26 8.35
N VAL A 197 9.29 23.59 9.63
CA VAL A 197 10.62 23.77 10.21
C VAL A 197 11.05 22.48 10.89
N GLY A 198 12.07 21.82 10.34
CA GLY A 198 12.51 20.51 10.85
C GLY A 198 13.97 20.20 10.56
N LYS A 199 14.44 19.03 10.98
CA LYS A 199 15.83 18.57 10.82
C LYS A 199 16.06 17.76 9.54
N TYR A 200 15.03 17.08 9.04
CA TYR A 200 15.15 16.12 7.94
C TYR A 200 14.47 16.63 6.66
N THR A 201 14.67 17.89 6.36
CA THR A 201 14.00 18.60 5.26
C THR A 201 14.39 18.06 3.88
N GLU A 202 15.56 17.41 3.77
CA GLU A 202 16.02 16.73 2.54
C GLU A 202 15.37 15.36 2.33
N LEU A 203 14.67 14.82 3.35
CA LEU A 203 13.97 13.53 3.32
C LEU A 203 12.46 13.75 3.50
N PRO A 204 11.72 14.12 2.45
CA PRO A 204 10.27 14.39 2.55
C PRO A 204 9.45 13.24 3.14
N ASP A 205 9.92 12.00 2.98
CA ASP A 205 9.26 10.82 3.54
C ASP A 205 9.27 10.79 5.08
N ALA A 206 10.23 11.46 5.73
CA ALA A 206 10.24 11.59 7.19
C ALA A 206 9.01 12.34 7.73
N TYR A 207 8.41 13.19 6.91
CA TYR A 207 7.23 14.00 7.25
C TYR A 207 5.97 13.57 6.50
N LYS A 208 5.94 12.41 5.89
CA LYS A 208 4.85 11.98 4.99
C LYS A 208 3.47 12.07 5.65
N SER A 209 3.31 11.55 6.86
CA SER A 209 2.02 11.59 7.55
C SER A 209 1.58 13.00 7.93
N VAL A 210 2.54 13.87 8.26
CA VAL A 210 2.27 15.30 8.54
C VAL A 210 1.88 16.03 7.26
N ASN A 211 2.57 15.74 6.16
CA ASN A 211 2.26 16.30 4.85
C ASN A 211 0.84 15.93 4.41
N GLU A 212 0.47 14.65 4.57
CA GLU A 212 -0.88 14.18 4.25
C GLU A 212 -1.93 14.82 5.17
N ALA A 213 -1.64 14.99 6.47
CA ALA A 213 -2.54 15.68 7.40
C ALA A 213 -2.78 17.14 6.98
N LEU A 214 -1.73 17.85 6.56
CA LEU A 214 -1.85 19.22 6.03
C LEU A 214 -2.66 19.25 4.73
N LYS A 215 -2.43 18.30 3.83
CA LYS A 215 -3.20 18.15 2.59
C LYS A 215 -4.68 17.90 2.89
N HIS A 216 -4.99 16.99 3.82
CA HIS A 216 -6.37 16.72 4.24
C HIS A 216 -7.05 17.97 4.84
N ALA A 217 -6.31 18.74 5.66
CA ALA A 217 -6.82 20.00 6.17
C ALA A 217 -7.12 21.00 5.05
N GLY A 218 -6.23 21.07 4.05
CA GLY A 218 -6.45 21.87 2.85
C GLY A 218 -7.70 21.46 2.09
N LEU A 219 -7.88 20.17 1.81
CA LEU A 219 -9.06 19.62 1.15
C LEU A 219 -10.34 20.02 1.90
N LYS A 220 -10.37 19.82 3.22
CA LYS A 220 -11.52 20.18 4.06
C LYS A 220 -11.88 21.66 3.97
N ASN A 221 -10.88 22.53 3.83
CA ASN A 221 -11.05 23.99 3.72
C ASN A 221 -11.09 24.49 2.26
N ARG A 222 -11.03 23.58 1.29
CA ARG A 222 -10.96 23.89 -0.14
C ARG A 222 -9.77 24.80 -0.49
N LEU A 223 -8.62 24.55 0.14
CA LEU A 223 -7.36 25.26 -0.10
C LEU A 223 -6.33 24.32 -0.70
N SER A 224 -5.53 24.84 -1.62
CA SER A 224 -4.29 24.18 -2.07
C SER A 224 -3.19 24.45 -1.06
N VAL A 225 -2.60 23.39 -0.49
CA VAL A 225 -1.55 23.52 0.53
C VAL A 225 -0.19 23.32 -0.11
N HIS A 226 0.64 24.35 -0.01
CA HIS A 226 2.05 24.34 -0.41
C HIS A 226 2.92 24.20 0.84
N ILE A 227 3.80 23.20 0.87
CA ILE A 227 4.70 22.97 2.01
C ILE A 227 6.10 23.48 1.63
N LYS A 228 6.57 24.49 2.36
CA LYS A 228 7.93 25.00 2.27
C LYS A 228 8.76 24.38 3.39
N TYR A 229 9.65 23.47 3.05
CA TYR A 229 10.57 22.88 4.02
C TYR A 229 11.67 23.88 4.38
N ILE A 230 11.93 24.05 5.67
CA ILE A 230 12.90 24.98 6.24
C ILE A 230 13.73 24.21 7.25
N ASP A 231 15.06 24.17 7.03
CA ASP A 231 15.96 23.54 7.98
C ASP A 231 15.99 24.36 9.29
N SER A 232 15.88 23.70 10.43
CA SER A 232 15.93 24.35 11.74
C SER A 232 17.25 25.07 11.96
N GLN A 233 18.38 24.58 11.41
CA GLN A 233 19.68 25.23 11.48
C GLN A 233 19.72 26.55 10.69
N ASP A 234 18.95 26.62 9.59
CA ASP A 234 18.81 27.86 8.82
C ASP A 234 18.11 28.95 9.64
N VAL A 235 17.13 28.58 10.47
CA VAL A 235 16.46 29.52 11.39
C VAL A 235 17.45 30.01 12.46
N GLU A 236 18.29 29.12 13.00
CA GLU A 236 19.30 29.48 14.00
C GLU A 236 20.41 30.40 13.42
N THR A 237 20.85 30.13 12.21
CA THR A 237 21.99 30.86 11.61
C THR A 237 21.62 32.11 10.82
N LYS A 238 20.46 32.07 10.14
CA LYS A 238 19.99 33.16 9.26
C LYS A 238 18.84 33.97 9.88
N GLY A 239 18.36 33.57 11.06
CA GLY A 239 17.23 34.20 11.75
C GLY A 239 15.87 33.91 11.10
N THR A 240 14.87 34.65 11.54
CA THR A 240 13.46 34.44 11.12
C THR A 240 13.16 34.91 9.71
N ASP A 241 14.11 35.52 9.02
CA ASP A 241 13.93 35.97 7.60
C ASP A 241 13.62 34.79 6.67
N VAL A 242 14.10 33.58 6.96
CA VAL A 242 13.82 32.36 6.20
C VAL A 242 12.34 31.96 6.25
N LEU A 243 11.61 32.45 7.25
CA LEU A 243 10.17 32.20 7.46
C LEU A 243 9.27 33.17 6.67
N LYS A 244 9.85 34.12 5.95
CA LYS A 244 9.05 35.07 5.15
C LYS A 244 8.33 34.36 4.00
N GLY A 245 7.10 34.79 3.75
CA GLY A 245 6.28 34.28 2.64
C GLY A 245 5.58 32.95 2.95
N VAL A 246 5.43 32.61 4.23
CA VAL A 246 4.53 31.53 4.66
C VAL A 246 3.35 32.09 5.43
N ASP A 247 2.18 31.44 5.29
CA ASP A 247 0.95 31.82 5.99
C ASP A 247 0.86 31.18 7.36
N GLY A 248 1.56 30.07 7.57
CA GLY A 248 1.64 29.37 8.83
C GLY A 248 2.96 28.62 9.01
N ILE A 249 3.30 28.32 10.26
CA ILE A 249 4.54 27.62 10.60
C ILE A 249 4.17 26.36 11.39
N LEU A 250 4.75 25.22 10.98
CA LEU A 250 4.64 23.96 11.68
C LEU A 250 6.04 23.48 12.07
N VAL A 251 6.23 23.18 13.36
CA VAL A 251 7.46 22.60 13.88
C VAL A 251 7.11 21.19 14.39
N PRO A 252 7.35 20.15 13.60
CA PRO A 252 7.10 18.78 14.03
C PRO A 252 8.12 18.35 15.09
N GLY A 253 7.73 17.40 15.95
CA GLY A 253 8.58 16.81 16.98
C GLY A 253 9.62 15.83 16.44
#